data_38240ef3b45ece696087589624e279be
#
_entry.id   38240ef3b45ece696087589624e279be
#
_cell.length_a   1.000
_cell.length_b   1.000
_cell.length_c   1.000
_cell.angle_alpha   90.00
_cell.angle_beta   90.00
_cell.angle_gamma   90.00
#
_symmetry.space_group_name_H-M   'P 1'
#
loop_
_entity.id
_entity.type
_entity.pdbx_description
1 polymer ?
#
loop_
_entity_poly.entity_id
_entity_poly.type
_entity_poly.pdbx_seq_one_letter_code
_entity_poly.pdbx_strand_id
1 'polypeptide(L)'
;TFPALQADLDKINRACATMNQEVKERILHWMNQGKLVALLGGDHSTPLGYYQALATKHESYGILHLDAHMDLRIAYEGFTYSHASIMYNALQIPQISKIVQVGIRDFCEQEVEVALKDRVVVHTDMDLKQETFEGKTWQQQCDAIIAALPEKVAISFDIDGMYPWYCPNTGTPVPGGFSFEQATYLLSKLAATNKQIIGFDLVEVAPGENDDWDGNVGARMLFHMCGVFAKSNGLKVGEKINFKRA
;
A
#
# COMPACT_ATOMS: atom_id res chain seq x y z
N THR A 1 6.04 -16.15 29.85
CA THR A 1 5.02 -16.50 28.80
C THR A 1 3.98 -17.41 29.42
N PHE A 2 2.71 -17.06 29.31
CA PHE A 2 1.61 -17.90 29.80
C PHE A 2 1.32 -18.97 28.75
N PRO A 3 1.41 -20.28 29.03
CA PRO A 3 1.23 -21.35 28.03
C PRO A 3 -0.12 -21.31 27.30
N ALA A 4 -1.17 -20.86 27.99
CA ALA A 4 -2.49 -20.71 27.35
C ALA A 4 -2.49 -19.64 26.24
N LEU A 5 -1.85 -18.51 26.48
CA LEU A 5 -1.71 -17.43 25.46
C LEU A 5 -0.85 -17.88 24.28
N GLN A 6 0.16 -18.71 24.51
CA GLN A 6 0.98 -19.25 23.42
C GLN A 6 0.14 -20.15 22.49
N ALA A 7 -0.73 -20.99 23.04
CA ALA A 7 -1.61 -21.85 22.25
C ALA A 7 -2.60 -21.04 21.40
N ASP A 8 -3.13 -19.94 21.94
CA ASP A 8 -4.02 -19.04 21.21
C ASP A 8 -3.25 -18.28 20.10
N LEU A 9 -2.05 -17.78 20.38
CA LEU A 9 -1.18 -17.15 19.41
C LEU A 9 -0.86 -18.10 18.23
N ASP A 10 -0.49 -19.35 18.53
CA ASP A 10 -0.21 -20.37 17.53
C ASP A 10 -1.45 -20.68 16.67
N LYS A 11 -2.63 -20.69 17.27
CA LYS A 11 -3.90 -20.89 16.57
C LYS A 11 -4.18 -19.72 15.61
N ILE A 12 -3.99 -18.48 16.06
CA ILE A 12 -4.18 -17.27 15.26
C ILE A 12 -3.18 -17.25 14.09
N ASN A 13 -1.89 -17.49 14.34
CA ASN A 13 -0.88 -17.52 13.29
C ASN A 13 -1.20 -18.58 12.21
N ARG A 14 -1.69 -19.76 12.60
CA ARG A 14 -2.15 -20.79 11.64
C ARG A 14 -3.37 -20.35 10.86
N ALA A 15 -4.34 -19.69 11.48
CA ALA A 15 -5.52 -19.17 10.79
C ALA A 15 -5.14 -18.10 9.77
N CYS A 16 -4.23 -17.17 10.13
CA CYS A 16 -3.71 -16.16 9.22
C CYS A 16 -2.94 -16.78 8.03
N ALA A 17 -2.14 -17.82 8.27
CA ALA A 17 -1.48 -18.55 7.18
C ALA A 17 -2.49 -19.18 6.21
N THR A 18 -3.57 -19.77 6.74
CA THR A 18 -4.69 -20.31 5.92
C THR A 18 -5.36 -19.19 5.11
N MET A 19 -5.70 -18.07 5.75
CA MET A 19 -6.28 -16.90 5.06
C MET A 19 -5.39 -16.42 3.90
N ASN A 20 -4.09 -16.29 4.12
CA ASN A 20 -3.15 -15.87 3.08
C ASN A 20 -3.15 -16.84 1.88
N GLN A 21 -3.23 -18.14 2.15
CA GLN A 21 -3.33 -19.15 1.08
C GLN A 21 -4.65 -19.03 0.31
N GLU A 22 -5.77 -18.86 1.00
CA GLU A 22 -7.10 -18.68 0.37
C GLU A 22 -7.15 -17.40 -0.48
N VAL A 23 -6.62 -16.30 0.02
CA VAL A 23 -6.50 -15.04 -0.75
C VAL A 23 -5.67 -15.28 -2.02
N LYS A 24 -4.50 -15.90 -1.90
CA LYS A 24 -3.64 -16.23 -3.04
C LYS A 24 -4.38 -17.04 -4.10
N GLU A 25 -5.07 -18.11 -3.71
CA GLU A 25 -5.79 -18.99 -4.63
C GLU A 25 -6.92 -18.26 -5.34
N ARG A 26 -7.69 -17.44 -4.61
CA ARG A 26 -8.77 -16.65 -5.18
C ARG A 26 -8.28 -15.60 -6.17
N ILE A 27 -7.20 -14.91 -5.85
CA ILE A 27 -6.56 -13.95 -6.76
C ILE A 27 -6.06 -14.64 -8.03
N LEU A 28 -5.34 -15.76 -7.88
CA LEU A 28 -4.85 -16.54 -9.02
C LEU A 28 -5.99 -17.05 -9.91
N HIS A 29 -7.10 -17.45 -9.32
CA HIS A 29 -8.29 -17.90 -10.07
C HIS A 29 -8.74 -16.81 -11.08
N TRP A 30 -8.85 -15.56 -10.65
CA TRP A 30 -9.27 -14.46 -11.52
C TRP A 30 -8.18 -14.00 -12.48
N MET A 31 -6.92 -13.96 -12.02
CA MET A 31 -5.79 -13.62 -12.90
C MET A 31 -5.64 -14.63 -14.04
N ASN A 32 -5.87 -15.92 -13.78
CA ASN A 32 -5.82 -16.97 -14.80
C ASN A 32 -6.93 -16.84 -15.86
N GLN A 33 -7.98 -16.07 -15.56
CA GLN A 33 -9.04 -15.71 -16.53
C GLN A 33 -8.75 -14.38 -17.24
N GLY A 34 -7.54 -13.84 -17.12
CA GLY A 34 -7.14 -12.58 -17.76
C GLY A 34 -7.74 -11.33 -17.11
N LYS A 35 -8.23 -11.40 -15.86
CA LYS A 35 -8.75 -10.24 -15.15
C LYS A 35 -7.61 -9.43 -14.52
N LEU A 36 -7.76 -8.11 -14.52
CA LEU A 36 -7.03 -7.23 -13.63
C LEU A 36 -7.65 -7.35 -12.24
N VAL A 37 -6.87 -7.75 -11.27
CA VAL A 37 -7.35 -8.04 -9.91
C VAL A 37 -6.74 -7.07 -8.93
N ALA A 38 -7.58 -6.49 -8.07
CA ALA A 38 -7.18 -5.68 -6.93
C ALA A 38 -7.75 -6.27 -5.65
N LEU A 39 -7.17 -5.95 -4.51
CA LEU A 39 -7.65 -6.34 -3.22
C LEU A 39 -8.23 -5.11 -2.50
N LEU A 40 -9.47 -5.22 -2.05
CA LEU A 40 -10.08 -4.27 -1.13
C LEU A 40 -10.11 -4.94 0.24
N GLY A 41 -9.34 -4.41 1.11
CA GLY A 41 -9.01 -5.08 2.28
C GLY A 41 -9.70 -5.16 3.46
N GLY A 42 -9.56 -5.48 4.54
CA GLY A 42 -9.70 -5.23 5.89
C GLY A 42 -8.51 -4.46 6.39
N ASP A 43 -7.80 -5.01 7.35
CA ASP A 43 -6.56 -4.46 7.86
C ASP A 43 -5.37 -4.73 6.91
N HIS A 44 -4.23 -4.12 7.19
CA HIS A 44 -3.04 -4.24 6.33
C HIS A 44 -2.35 -5.62 6.39
N SER A 45 -2.90 -6.62 7.10
CA SER A 45 -2.40 -8.00 7.05
C SER A 45 -2.90 -8.78 5.83
N THR A 46 -4.03 -8.35 5.23
CA THR A 46 -4.75 -9.09 4.17
C THR A 46 -4.00 -9.19 2.84
N PRO A 47 -3.12 -8.24 2.41
CA PRO A 47 -2.48 -8.30 1.10
C PRO A 47 -1.38 -9.34 0.92
N LEU A 48 -0.90 -10.03 1.96
CA LEU A 48 0.23 -10.97 1.79
C LEU A 48 -0.05 -12.07 0.77
N GLY A 49 -1.23 -12.68 0.83
CA GLY A 49 -1.66 -13.69 -0.16
C GLY A 49 -1.75 -13.11 -1.57
N TYR A 50 -2.13 -11.84 -1.69
CA TYR A 50 -2.16 -11.11 -2.96
C TYR A 50 -0.74 -10.93 -3.54
N TYR A 51 0.23 -10.48 -2.74
CA TYR A 51 1.62 -10.36 -3.18
C TYR A 51 2.21 -11.71 -3.60
N GLN A 52 1.89 -12.78 -2.86
CA GLN A 52 2.29 -14.14 -3.22
C GLN A 52 1.66 -14.57 -4.56
N ALA A 53 0.43 -14.17 -4.87
CA ALA A 53 -0.19 -14.43 -6.16
C ALA A 53 0.50 -13.67 -7.30
N LEU A 54 0.79 -12.37 -7.11
CA LEU A 54 1.55 -11.58 -8.07
C LEU A 54 2.93 -12.19 -8.35
N ALA A 55 3.61 -12.70 -7.32
CA ALA A 55 4.90 -13.37 -7.44
C ALA A 55 4.87 -14.64 -8.29
N THR A 56 3.73 -15.30 -8.45
CA THR A 56 3.60 -16.44 -9.38
C THR A 56 3.45 -16.02 -10.85
N LYS A 57 3.15 -14.74 -11.11
CA LYS A 57 2.89 -14.19 -12.45
C LYS A 57 4.01 -13.27 -12.94
N HIS A 58 4.84 -12.78 -12.02
CA HIS A 58 5.87 -11.80 -12.31
C HIS A 58 7.18 -12.25 -11.68
N GLU A 59 8.23 -12.34 -12.48
CA GLU A 59 9.58 -12.73 -12.03
C GLU A 59 10.21 -11.68 -11.10
N SER A 60 9.84 -10.41 -11.30
CA SER A 60 10.31 -9.29 -10.47
C SER A 60 9.31 -8.13 -10.52
N TYR A 61 9.06 -7.51 -9.36
CA TYR A 61 8.26 -6.29 -9.23
C TYR A 61 8.62 -5.53 -7.95
N GLY A 62 8.16 -4.29 -7.84
CA GLY A 62 8.26 -3.51 -6.59
C GLY A 62 6.90 -3.22 -6.01
N ILE A 63 6.91 -2.74 -4.77
CA ILE A 63 5.74 -2.20 -4.08
C ILE A 63 5.93 -0.71 -3.86
N LEU A 64 4.97 0.10 -4.31
CA LEU A 64 4.78 1.47 -3.85
C LEU A 64 3.85 1.44 -2.66
N HIS A 65 4.37 1.70 -1.48
CA HIS A 65 3.67 1.63 -0.21
C HIS A 65 3.40 3.04 0.31
N LEU A 66 2.11 3.43 0.34
CA LEU A 66 1.65 4.70 0.91
C LEU A 66 1.02 4.41 2.26
N ASP A 67 1.57 4.97 3.34
CA ASP A 67 1.23 4.58 4.69
C ASP A 67 1.79 5.59 5.71
N ALA A 68 1.23 5.64 6.91
CA ALA A 68 1.84 6.29 8.06
C ALA A 68 2.96 5.43 8.68
N HIS A 69 2.87 4.11 8.54
CA HIS A 69 3.70 3.11 9.23
C HIS A 69 4.68 2.41 8.28
N MET A 70 5.80 1.91 8.82
CA MET A 70 6.73 1.09 8.03
C MET A 70 6.22 -0.33 7.81
N ASP A 71 5.49 -0.90 8.76
CA ASP A 71 5.00 -2.28 8.74
C ASP A 71 6.10 -3.34 8.53
N LEU A 72 7.27 -3.03 9.04
CA LEU A 72 8.47 -3.87 8.94
C LEU A 72 8.78 -4.66 10.21
N ARG A 73 7.82 -4.76 11.15
CA ARG A 73 8.00 -5.58 12.35
C ARG A 73 8.07 -7.06 11.98
N ILE A 74 9.04 -7.80 12.54
CA ILE A 74 9.24 -9.23 12.27
C ILE A 74 8.01 -10.04 12.70
N ALA A 75 7.49 -9.75 13.90
CA ALA A 75 6.23 -10.26 14.42
C ALA A 75 5.77 -9.30 15.52
N TYR A 76 4.62 -8.69 15.36
CA TYR A 76 4.11 -7.77 16.35
C TYR A 76 3.47 -8.57 17.50
N GLU A 77 4.03 -8.46 18.70
CA GLU A 77 3.60 -9.21 19.90
C GLU A 77 3.53 -10.74 19.69
N GLY A 78 4.29 -11.29 18.74
CA GLY A 78 4.28 -12.69 18.36
C GLY A 78 3.32 -13.05 17.22
N PHE A 79 2.49 -12.10 16.75
CA PHE A 79 1.63 -12.27 15.59
C PHE A 79 2.47 -12.11 14.29
N THR A 80 2.85 -13.25 13.71
CA THR A 80 3.69 -13.29 12.50
C THR A 80 3.05 -12.56 11.31
N TYR A 81 1.73 -12.61 11.20
CA TYR A 81 0.97 -12.03 10.10
C TYR A 81 0.15 -10.81 10.56
N SER A 82 0.68 -10.02 11.48
CA SER A 82 0.10 -8.74 11.88
C SER A 82 0.11 -7.72 10.73
N HIS A 83 -0.83 -6.76 10.76
CA HIS A 83 -0.78 -5.56 9.91
C HIS A 83 0.60 -4.87 9.97
N ALA A 84 1.15 -4.68 11.18
CA ALA A 84 2.48 -4.08 11.38
C ALA A 84 3.66 -4.92 10.84
N SER A 85 3.40 -6.09 10.25
CA SER A 85 4.41 -7.02 9.72
C SER A 85 4.26 -7.28 8.21
N ILE A 86 3.31 -6.62 7.55
CA ILE A 86 2.98 -6.94 6.15
C ILE A 86 4.17 -6.70 5.22
N MET A 87 4.87 -5.58 5.36
CA MET A 87 6.01 -5.27 4.50
C MET A 87 7.25 -6.11 4.84
N TYR A 88 7.43 -6.49 6.12
CA TYR A 88 8.44 -7.48 6.48
C TYR A 88 8.18 -8.83 5.81
N ASN A 89 6.94 -9.32 5.85
CA ASN A 89 6.56 -10.57 5.19
C ASN A 89 6.66 -10.46 3.65
N ALA A 90 6.34 -9.31 3.07
CA ALA A 90 6.52 -9.05 1.66
C ALA A 90 8.00 -9.14 1.25
N LEU A 91 8.94 -8.65 2.08
CA LEU A 91 10.39 -8.80 1.84
C LEU A 91 10.86 -10.26 1.82
N GLN A 92 10.10 -11.22 2.40
CA GLN A 92 10.42 -12.64 2.29
C GLN A 92 10.06 -13.24 0.92
N ILE A 93 9.37 -12.49 0.04
CA ILE A 93 9.05 -12.89 -1.32
C ILE A 93 10.19 -12.46 -2.26
N PRO A 94 10.95 -13.42 -2.86
CA PRO A 94 12.13 -13.08 -3.65
C PRO A 94 11.84 -12.22 -4.89
N GLN A 95 10.62 -12.30 -5.44
CA GLN A 95 10.18 -11.54 -6.61
C GLN A 95 9.96 -10.05 -6.30
N ILE A 96 9.81 -9.67 -5.04
CA ILE A 96 9.71 -8.26 -4.64
C ILE A 96 11.11 -7.68 -4.59
N SER A 97 11.49 -7.00 -5.65
CA SER A 97 12.85 -6.44 -5.82
C SER A 97 13.07 -5.12 -5.09
N LYS A 98 11.99 -4.41 -4.75
CA LYS A 98 12.05 -3.11 -4.07
C LYS A 98 10.72 -2.81 -3.38
N ILE A 99 10.79 -2.21 -2.20
CA ILE A 99 9.66 -1.52 -1.56
C ILE A 99 10.02 -0.04 -1.46
N VAL A 100 9.15 0.83 -1.95
CA VAL A 100 9.28 2.29 -1.83
C VAL A 100 8.16 2.78 -0.94
N GLN A 101 8.51 3.16 0.28
CA GLN A 101 7.59 3.63 1.32
C GLN A 101 7.49 5.15 1.29
N VAL A 102 6.28 5.69 1.38
CA VAL A 102 6.00 7.12 1.23
C VAL A 102 4.99 7.58 2.26
N GLY A 103 5.33 8.60 3.03
CA GLY A 103 4.47 9.18 4.06
C GLY A 103 4.72 8.66 5.48
N ILE A 104 5.74 7.83 5.62
CA ILE A 104 6.08 7.16 6.87
C ILE A 104 6.40 8.17 7.97
N ARG A 105 5.76 8.00 9.15
CA ARG A 105 5.90 8.92 10.28
C ARG A 105 5.73 8.29 11.66
N ASP A 106 5.34 7.00 11.70
CA ASP A 106 5.35 6.19 12.93
C ASP A 106 6.07 4.86 12.68
N PHE A 107 7.15 4.62 13.40
CA PHE A 107 8.02 3.45 13.26
C PHE A 107 8.94 3.28 14.47
N CYS A 108 9.51 2.09 14.64
CA CYS A 108 10.49 1.82 15.68
C CYS A 108 11.90 1.57 15.11
N GLU A 109 12.91 1.58 15.99
CA GLU A 109 14.31 1.36 15.63
C GLU A 109 14.54 0.04 14.89
N GLN A 110 13.85 -1.05 15.27
CA GLN A 110 13.98 -2.35 14.61
C GLN A 110 13.50 -2.32 13.16
N GLU A 111 12.46 -1.54 12.87
CA GLU A 111 11.96 -1.38 11.49
C GLU A 111 12.95 -0.59 10.63
N VAL A 112 13.59 0.43 11.20
CA VAL A 112 14.68 1.17 10.53
C VAL A 112 15.84 0.23 10.22
N GLU A 113 16.22 -0.64 11.16
CA GLU A 113 17.28 -1.62 10.91
C GLU A 113 16.94 -2.59 9.77
N VAL A 114 15.70 -3.02 9.64
CA VAL A 114 15.24 -3.84 8.52
C VAL A 114 15.32 -3.04 7.21
N ALA A 115 14.79 -1.82 7.21
CA ALA A 115 14.81 -0.96 6.02
C ALA A 115 16.23 -0.69 5.50
N LEU A 116 17.18 -0.44 6.40
CA LEU A 116 18.59 -0.16 6.05
C LEU A 116 19.35 -1.38 5.50
N LYS A 117 18.90 -2.59 5.81
CA LYS A 117 19.59 -3.85 5.43
C LYS A 117 19.04 -4.47 4.15
N ASP A 118 17.87 -4.06 3.68
CA ASP A 118 17.18 -4.70 2.56
C ASP A 118 16.78 -3.68 1.47
N ARG A 119 15.93 -4.12 0.57
CA ARG A 119 15.44 -3.47 -0.65
C ARG A 119 14.38 -2.41 -0.38
N VAL A 120 14.51 -1.66 0.70
CA VAL A 120 13.54 -0.62 1.10
C VAL A 120 14.11 0.77 0.84
N VAL A 121 13.29 1.65 0.27
CA VAL A 121 13.56 3.09 0.17
C VAL A 121 12.44 3.81 0.90
N VAL A 122 12.78 4.65 1.84
CA VAL A 122 11.80 5.34 2.70
C VAL A 122 11.82 6.83 2.40
N HIS A 123 10.65 7.38 2.12
CA HIS A 123 10.37 8.82 2.06
C HIS A 123 9.48 9.16 3.25
N THR A 124 10.07 9.65 4.34
CA THR A 124 9.30 10.02 5.53
C THR A 124 8.43 11.25 5.26
N ASP A 125 7.28 11.36 5.96
CA ASP A 125 6.43 12.56 5.85
C ASP A 125 7.18 13.82 6.27
N MET A 126 8.04 13.71 7.29
CA MET A 126 8.87 14.82 7.77
C MET A 126 9.82 15.31 6.68
N ASP A 127 10.56 14.41 6.02
CA ASP A 127 11.51 14.79 4.95
C ASP A 127 10.76 15.41 3.76
N LEU A 128 9.62 14.84 3.35
CA LEU A 128 8.82 15.36 2.26
C LEU A 128 8.29 16.77 2.56
N LYS A 129 7.87 17.04 3.80
CA LYS A 129 7.43 18.38 4.22
C LYS A 129 8.58 19.36 4.30
N GLN A 130 9.71 18.95 4.88
CA GLN A 130 10.93 19.78 4.94
C GLN A 130 11.38 20.18 3.54
N GLU A 131 11.52 19.23 2.62
CA GLU A 131 11.85 19.49 1.22
C GLU A 131 10.89 20.49 0.57
N THR A 132 9.58 20.39 0.90
CA THR A 132 8.57 21.36 0.41
C THR A 132 8.81 22.75 0.96
N PHE A 133 9.12 22.89 2.25
CA PHE A 133 9.45 24.20 2.87
C PHE A 133 10.74 24.80 2.30
N GLU A 134 11.66 23.98 1.82
CA GLU A 134 12.88 24.37 1.14
C GLU A 134 12.70 24.65 -0.36
N GLY A 135 11.46 24.56 -0.87
CA GLY A 135 11.09 24.93 -2.23
C GLY A 135 11.03 23.79 -3.25
N LYS A 136 11.23 22.53 -2.84
CA LYS A 136 11.06 21.37 -3.71
C LYS A 136 9.56 21.12 -3.94
N THR A 137 9.17 21.12 -5.19
CA THR A 137 7.75 20.91 -5.53
C THR A 137 7.33 19.46 -5.32
N TRP A 138 6.05 19.22 -5.05
CA TRP A 138 5.48 17.87 -4.98
C TRP A 138 5.73 17.07 -6.27
N GLN A 139 5.73 17.73 -7.42
CA GLN A 139 6.09 17.11 -8.69
C GLN A 139 7.51 16.51 -8.66
N GLN A 140 8.49 17.25 -8.18
CA GLN A 140 9.88 16.79 -8.09
C GLN A 140 10.05 15.65 -7.09
N GLN A 141 9.32 15.69 -5.96
CA GLN A 141 9.29 14.59 -5.00
C GLN A 141 8.69 13.33 -5.61
N CYS A 142 7.56 13.44 -6.30
CA CYS A 142 6.96 12.32 -7.04
C CYS A 142 7.91 11.74 -8.09
N ASP A 143 8.69 12.57 -8.80
CA ASP A 143 9.68 12.09 -9.77
C ASP A 143 10.75 11.23 -9.09
N ALA A 144 11.24 11.65 -7.92
CA ALA A 144 12.23 10.88 -7.15
C ALA A 144 11.65 9.55 -6.63
N ILE A 145 10.43 9.57 -6.07
CA ILE A 145 9.71 8.38 -5.60
C ILE A 145 9.54 7.37 -6.76
N ILE A 146 9.05 7.83 -7.89
CA ILE A 146 8.78 6.98 -9.06
C ILE A 146 10.09 6.45 -9.66
N ALA A 147 11.16 7.23 -9.65
CA ALA A 147 12.47 6.80 -10.15
C ALA A 147 13.05 5.62 -9.34
N ALA A 148 12.74 5.54 -8.05
CA ALA A 148 13.17 4.43 -7.18
C ALA A 148 12.46 3.09 -7.45
N LEU A 149 11.30 3.12 -8.13
CA LEU A 149 10.50 1.92 -8.43
C LEU A 149 11.04 1.16 -9.65
N PRO A 150 10.90 -0.18 -9.70
CA PRO A 150 11.19 -0.95 -10.91
C PRO A 150 10.10 -0.77 -11.99
N GLU A 151 10.22 -1.48 -13.12
CA GLU A 151 9.27 -1.38 -14.24
C GLU A 151 7.86 -1.86 -13.90
N LYS A 152 7.75 -2.92 -13.08
CA LYS A 152 6.47 -3.47 -12.61
C LYS A 152 6.24 -3.09 -11.15
N VAL A 153 5.06 -2.55 -10.86
CA VAL A 153 4.75 -1.98 -9.55
C VAL A 153 3.39 -2.46 -9.07
N ALA A 154 3.34 -3.04 -7.89
CA ALA A 154 2.12 -3.16 -7.10
C ALA A 154 1.98 -1.92 -6.21
N ILE A 155 0.76 -1.42 -6.02
CA ILE A 155 0.49 -0.31 -5.11
C ILE A 155 -0.14 -0.88 -3.86
N SER A 156 0.43 -0.58 -2.69
CA SER A 156 -0.18 -0.83 -1.39
C SER A 156 -0.58 0.51 -0.79
N PHE A 157 -1.86 0.69 -0.55
CA PHE A 157 -2.38 1.95 -0.05
C PHE A 157 -3.11 1.73 1.28
N ASP A 158 -2.43 2.08 2.36
CA ASP A 158 -3.09 2.28 3.65
C ASP A 158 -3.74 3.66 3.69
N ILE A 159 -5.00 3.71 4.11
CA ILE A 159 -5.75 4.97 4.11
C ILE A 159 -5.19 5.95 5.14
N ASP A 160 -4.52 5.46 6.19
CA ASP A 160 -3.90 6.29 7.22
C ASP A 160 -2.64 7.03 6.74
N GLY A 161 -2.09 6.66 5.58
CA GLY A 161 -1.08 7.46 4.88
C GLY A 161 -1.55 8.88 4.57
N MET A 162 -2.87 9.10 4.49
CA MET A 162 -3.48 10.41 4.29
C MET A 162 -3.56 11.20 5.60
N TYR A 163 -3.96 12.48 5.50
CA TYR A 163 -4.27 13.28 6.69
C TYR A 163 -5.41 12.65 7.50
N PRO A 164 -5.33 12.58 8.84
CA PRO A 164 -6.33 11.91 9.70
C PRO A 164 -7.78 12.38 9.52
N TRP A 165 -8.02 13.61 9.07
CA TRP A 165 -9.39 14.08 8.81
C TRP A 165 -10.06 13.49 7.57
N TYR A 166 -9.30 12.78 6.71
CA TYR A 166 -9.87 12.01 5.61
C TYR A 166 -10.42 10.66 6.06
N CYS A 167 -9.77 10.01 7.02
CA CYS A 167 -10.22 8.75 7.60
C CYS A 167 -9.96 8.75 9.12
N PRO A 168 -10.78 9.50 9.89
CA PRO A 168 -10.57 9.62 11.32
C PRO A 168 -10.85 8.34 12.10
N ASN A 169 -11.56 7.36 11.52
CA ASN A 169 -11.92 6.10 12.17
C ASN A 169 -10.98 4.94 11.80
N THR A 170 -9.96 5.16 10.96
CA THR A 170 -8.94 4.13 10.73
C THR A 170 -8.27 3.68 12.03
N GLY A 171 -7.72 2.46 12.06
CA GLY A 171 -7.23 1.83 13.30
C GLY A 171 -6.15 2.63 14.01
N THR A 172 -5.20 3.20 13.28
CA THR A 172 -3.99 3.85 13.82
C THR A 172 -3.67 5.19 13.14
N PRO A 173 -4.58 6.20 13.22
CA PRO A 173 -4.34 7.48 12.58
C PRO A 173 -3.19 8.24 13.24
N VAL A 174 -2.27 8.78 12.45
CA VAL A 174 -1.10 9.54 12.90
C VAL A 174 -1.14 10.95 12.33
N PRO A 175 -0.84 12.03 13.09
CA PRO A 175 -0.75 13.39 12.56
C PRO A 175 0.26 13.52 11.41
N GLY A 176 -0.07 14.30 10.37
CA GLY A 176 0.70 14.43 9.12
C GLY A 176 0.04 13.66 7.98
N GLY A 177 0.79 13.36 6.92
CA GLY A 177 0.32 12.59 5.77
C GLY A 177 0.08 13.40 4.50
N PHE A 178 -0.72 12.83 3.59
CA PHE A 178 -1.04 13.41 2.28
C PHE A 178 -2.43 14.04 2.24
N SER A 179 -2.59 15.07 1.42
CA SER A 179 -3.92 15.42 0.94
C SER A 179 -4.39 14.40 -0.11
N PHE A 180 -5.70 14.36 -0.33
CA PHE A 180 -6.29 13.51 -1.38
C PHE A 180 -5.67 13.81 -2.75
N GLU A 181 -5.43 15.09 -3.06
CA GLU A 181 -4.84 15.55 -4.30
C GLU A 181 -3.37 15.16 -4.41
N GLN A 182 -2.61 15.17 -3.33
CA GLN A 182 -1.21 14.72 -3.34
C GLN A 182 -1.12 13.22 -3.65
N ALA A 183 -1.93 12.40 -2.98
CA ALA A 183 -1.98 10.96 -3.21
C ALA A 183 -2.39 10.65 -4.66
N THR A 184 -3.51 11.21 -5.12
CA THR A 184 -4.02 10.97 -6.49
C THR A 184 -3.09 11.51 -7.57
N TYR A 185 -2.36 12.60 -7.31
CA TYR A 185 -1.33 13.13 -8.22
C TYR A 185 -0.17 12.13 -8.37
N LEU A 186 0.37 11.60 -7.28
CA LEU A 186 1.45 10.59 -7.32
C LEU A 186 1.02 9.36 -8.12
N LEU A 187 -0.15 8.81 -7.85
CA LEU A 187 -0.69 7.64 -8.55
C LEU A 187 -0.92 7.92 -10.05
N SER A 188 -1.49 9.08 -10.38
CA SER A 188 -1.70 9.51 -11.78
C SER A 188 -0.38 9.70 -12.53
N LYS A 189 0.63 10.23 -11.85
CA LYS A 189 1.95 10.45 -12.42
C LYS A 189 2.68 9.12 -12.65
N LEU A 190 2.58 8.16 -11.73
CA LEU A 190 3.07 6.80 -11.94
C LEU A 190 2.43 6.15 -13.18
N ALA A 191 1.10 6.22 -13.31
CA ALA A 191 0.38 5.67 -14.46
C ALA A 191 0.64 6.39 -15.80
N ALA A 192 1.29 7.55 -15.77
CA ALA A 192 1.73 8.28 -16.94
C ALA A 192 3.17 7.93 -17.39
N THR A 193 3.87 7.11 -16.64
CA THR A 193 5.21 6.60 -16.99
C THR A 193 5.13 5.31 -17.79
N ASN A 194 6.29 4.78 -18.19
CA ASN A 194 6.39 3.46 -18.83
C ASN A 194 6.33 2.29 -17.84
N LYS A 195 6.20 2.57 -16.51
CA LYS A 195 6.09 1.52 -15.50
C LYS A 195 4.69 0.93 -15.52
N GLN A 196 4.59 -0.38 -15.41
CA GLN A 196 3.32 -1.09 -15.41
C GLN A 196 2.83 -1.26 -13.97
N ILE A 197 1.65 -0.75 -13.65
CA ILE A 197 0.94 -1.10 -12.43
C ILE A 197 0.38 -2.51 -12.64
N ILE A 198 0.81 -3.48 -11.84
CA ILE A 198 0.40 -4.89 -11.97
C ILE A 198 -0.72 -5.28 -11.01
N GLY A 199 -1.04 -4.41 -10.06
CA GLY A 199 -2.09 -4.60 -9.08
C GLY A 199 -2.06 -3.53 -8.00
N PHE A 200 -3.08 -3.53 -7.16
CA PHE A 200 -3.11 -2.67 -5.97
C PHE A 200 -3.96 -3.29 -4.86
N ASP A 201 -3.70 -2.87 -3.65
CA ASP A 201 -4.58 -3.02 -2.51
C ASP A 201 -4.92 -1.66 -1.90
N LEU A 202 -6.12 -1.58 -1.27
CA LEU A 202 -6.57 -0.46 -0.46
C LEU A 202 -7.09 -1.02 0.86
N VAL A 203 -6.51 -0.60 1.96
CA VAL A 203 -6.71 -1.20 3.28
C VAL A 203 -6.98 -0.15 4.38
N GLU A 204 -7.35 -0.60 5.56
CA GLU A 204 -7.56 0.15 6.80
C GLU A 204 -8.70 1.19 6.74
N VAL A 205 -9.58 1.12 5.75
CA VAL A 205 -10.77 1.98 5.70
C VAL A 205 -11.82 1.44 6.67
N ALA A 206 -11.98 2.11 7.81
CA ALA A 206 -12.99 1.75 8.80
C ALA A 206 -14.20 2.70 8.72
N PRO A 207 -15.43 2.18 8.82
CA PRO A 207 -16.62 3.03 8.82
C PRO A 207 -16.73 3.81 10.12
N GLY A 208 -17.21 5.06 10.05
CA GLY A 208 -17.60 5.82 11.22
C GLY A 208 -18.88 5.24 11.85
N GLU A 209 -19.07 5.50 13.16
CA GLU A 209 -20.28 5.04 13.85
C GLU A 209 -21.55 5.80 13.42
N ASN A 210 -21.39 7.07 13.02
CA ASN A 210 -22.52 7.98 12.77
C ASN A 210 -22.48 8.68 11.42
N ASP A 211 -21.49 8.35 10.58
CA ASP A 211 -21.33 8.93 9.25
C ASP A 211 -20.66 7.96 8.28
N ASP A 212 -20.75 8.27 6.98
CA ASP A 212 -20.16 7.50 5.89
C ASP A 212 -18.88 8.16 5.32
N TRP A 213 -18.26 9.08 6.06
CA TRP A 213 -17.17 9.90 5.53
C TRP A 213 -15.96 9.05 5.11
N ASP A 214 -15.46 8.18 6.00
CA ASP A 214 -14.31 7.29 5.71
C ASP A 214 -14.60 6.37 4.51
N GLY A 215 -15.82 5.81 4.49
CA GLY A 215 -16.27 4.98 3.37
C GLY A 215 -16.33 5.77 2.05
N ASN A 216 -16.74 7.05 2.09
CA ASN A 216 -16.78 7.92 0.92
C ASN A 216 -15.36 8.23 0.43
N VAL A 217 -14.42 8.54 1.31
CA VAL A 217 -13.02 8.79 0.96
C VAL A 217 -12.39 7.53 0.37
N GLY A 218 -12.56 6.37 1.02
CA GLY A 218 -12.07 5.08 0.54
C GLY A 218 -12.64 4.73 -0.84
N ALA A 219 -13.94 4.89 -1.05
CA ALA A 219 -14.58 4.62 -2.33
C ALA A 219 -14.04 5.51 -3.46
N ARG A 220 -13.76 6.80 -3.19
CA ARG A 220 -13.17 7.73 -4.17
C ARG A 220 -11.71 7.37 -4.48
N MET A 221 -10.95 6.98 -3.48
CA MET A 221 -9.58 6.50 -3.67
C MET A 221 -9.59 5.20 -4.50
N LEU A 222 -10.43 4.24 -4.15
CA LEU A 222 -10.61 2.99 -4.91
C LEU A 222 -10.95 3.28 -6.38
N PHE A 223 -11.90 4.19 -6.63
CA PHE A 223 -12.26 4.58 -8.00
C PHE A 223 -11.05 5.16 -8.76
N HIS A 224 -10.28 6.02 -8.11
CA HIS A 224 -9.08 6.59 -8.72
C HIS A 224 -8.03 5.51 -9.01
N MET A 225 -7.77 4.61 -8.06
CA MET A 225 -6.81 3.49 -8.21
C MET A 225 -7.24 2.54 -9.32
N CYS A 226 -8.52 2.22 -9.45
CA CYS A 226 -9.05 1.46 -10.59
C CYS A 226 -8.77 2.16 -11.93
N GLY A 227 -8.94 3.48 -11.99
CA GLY A 227 -8.67 4.28 -13.18
C GLY A 227 -7.19 4.25 -13.60
N VAL A 228 -6.26 4.47 -12.67
CA VAL A 228 -4.82 4.43 -12.96
C VAL A 228 -4.33 3.03 -13.29
N PHE A 229 -4.87 1.99 -12.65
CA PHE A 229 -4.57 0.60 -12.94
C PHE A 229 -5.04 0.21 -14.35
N ALA A 230 -6.29 0.54 -14.71
CA ALA A 230 -6.83 0.32 -16.04
C ALA A 230 -5.99 1.03 -17.12
N LYS A 231 -5.67 2.32 -16.91
CA LYS A 231 -4.85 3.12 -17.81
C LYS A 231 -3.46 2.53 -18.03
N SER A 232 -2.78 2.12 -16.96
CA SER A 232 -1.45 1.51 -17.02
C SER A 232 -1.44 0.19 -17.80
N ASN A 233 -2.58 -0.48 -17.92
CA ASN A 233 -2.75 -1.73 -18.68
C ASN A 233 -3.42 -1.53 -20.05
N GLY A 234 -3.44 -0.31 -20.56
CA GLY A 234 -3.91 0.01 -21.92
C GLY A 234 -5.43 -0.03 -22.10
N LEU A 235 -6.20 -0.10 -21.02
CA LEU A 235 -7.65 -0.01 -21.09
C LEU A 235 -8.09 1.45 -21.28
N LYS A 236 -9.19 1.64 -22.04
CA LYS A 236 -9.77 2.97 -22.21
C LYS A 236 -10.35 3.45 -20.88
N VAL A 237 -9.85 4.57 -20.40
CA VAL A 237 -10.42 5.34 -19.28
C VAL A 237 -11.02 6.63 -19.84
N GLY A 238 -11.97 7.22 -19.11
CA GLY A 238 -12.61 8.47 -19.54
C GLY A 238 -11.60 9.57 -19.88
N GLU A 239 -11.90 10.39 -20.88
CA GLU A 239 -11.06 11.51 -21.25
C GLU A 239 -11.19 12.64 -20.21
N LYS A 240 -10.07 13.37 -20.00
CA LYS A 240 -10.08 14.54 -19.14
C LYS A 240 -10.98 15.62 -19.72
N ILE A 241 -12.04 15.96 -19.02
CA ILE A 241 -12.91 17.08 -19.42
C ILE A 241 -12.11 18.39 -19.28
N ASN A 242 -11.96 19.13 -20.39
CA ASN A 242 -11.30 20.41 -20.36
C ASN A 242 -12.34 21.54 -20.32
N PHE A 243 -12.63 22.03 -19.12
CA PHE A 243 -13.57 23.14 -18.88
C PHE A 243 -13.04 24.50 -19.34
N LYS A 244 -11.78 24.61 -19.79
CA LYS A 244 -11.18 25.87 -20.28
C LYS A 244 -11.31 26.06 -21.81
N ARG A 245 -12.03 25.16 -22.48
CA ARG A 245 -12.44 25.38 -23.87
C ARG A 245 -13.73 26.20 -23.86
N ALA A 246 -13.58 27.50 -23.80
CA ALA A 246 -14.54 28.47 -24.26
C ALA A 246 -13.88 29.31 -25.36
#